data_24e53d5a2d8ef205556fc3fbce78b2fa
#
_entry.id   24e53d5a2d8ef205556fc3fbce78b2fa
#
_cell.length_a   1.000
_cell.length_b   1.000
_cell.length_c   1.000
_cell.angle_alpha   90.00
_cell.angle_beta   90.00
_cell.angle_gamma   90.00
#
_symmetry.space_group_name_H-M   'P 1'
#
loop_
_entity.id
_entity.type
_entity.pdbx_description
1 polymer ?
#
loop_
_entity_poly.entity_id
_entity_poly.type
_entity_poly.pdbx_seq_one_letter_code
_entity_poly.pdbx_strand_id
1 'polypeptide(L)'
;QPVPPRLAPDDFIPIEDRWRLVNDLGLVEEKWHDPYNRNILKADRPIYKDWFFSLGLISDTVFEARSLPVPVGLQGTTGSGQLGIFGDGDMITFNQNLILAGIVYKGDTVFRPPDYEFRFTPVINYNYTKAEQLRLLNIDPGRGTHRHDTHIGLQELFLDYHIRNVSDRYDFDSIRIGIQPFSTDFRGFLFQDLQLGIRLFGNRDNNLWQYNLAWFRRLEKDTNSGLNDISEDVRDDDIFLANLYRQDWPVKGFTTQGTVVHNRNSEDKETFFNTNGFIERPSSLGQERLRRYRVTYLGLNGDGHFGRLNLTYSMFYAMGSESRGTFANRPSDIRAYFGAAEASMDFDWIRGRLSFLHASGDKNPFDGKSTGFDAIFEN
;
A
#
# COMPACT_ATOMS: atom_id res chain seq x y z
N GLN A 1 -10.89 31.55 -41.45
CA GLN A 1 -10.39 30.29 -40.92
C GLN A 1 -11.36 29.18 -41.29
N PRO A 2 -10.92 28.04 -41.80
CA PRO A 2 -11.80 26.91 -42.03
C PRO A 2 -12.40 26.47 -40.69
N VAL A 3 -13.71 26.28 -40.64
CA VAL A 3 -14.38 25.74 -39.48
C VAL A 3 -13.91 24.29 -39.33
N PRO A 4 -13.36 23.89 -38.18
CA PRO A 4 -12.93 22.51 -37.99
C PRO A 4 -14.12 21.56 -38.20
N PRO A 5 -13.93 20.39 -38.80
CA PRO A 5 -15.00 19.43 -39.02
C PRO A 5 -15.63 19.08 -37.68
N ARG A 6 -16.95 18.98 -37.63
CA ARG A 6 -17.67 18.44 -36.48
C ARG A 6 -17.28 16.97 -36.37
N LEU A 7 -16.58 16.62 -35.32
CA LEU A 7 -16.22 15.24 -35.00
C LEU A 7 -17.49 14.48 -34.59
N ALA A 8 -17.58 13.25 -35.04
CA ALA A 8 -18.63 12.35 -34.53
C ALA A 8 -18.38 12.07 -33.05
N PRO A 9 -19.44 11.79 -32.26
CA PRO A 9 -19.27 11.45 -30.83
C PRO A 9 -18.30 10.28 -30.55
N ASP A 10 -18.08 9.46 -31.56
CA ASP A 10 -17.21 8.25 -31.49
C ASP A 10 -15.79 8.51 -32.05
N ASP A 11 -15.48 9.72 -32.52
CA ASP A 11 -14.16 10.04 -33.02
C ASP A 11 -13.20 10.32 -31.88
N PHE A 12 -12.17 9.49 -31.81
CA PHE A 12 -11.07 9.70 -30.87
C PHE A 12 -10.11 10.76 -31.40
N ILE A 13 -9.90 11.83 -30.63
CA ILE A 13 -8.88 12.83 -30.91
C ILE A 13 -7.74 12.60 -29.92
N PRO A 14 -6.55 12.16 -30.39
CA PRO A 14 -5.39 12.03 -29.52
C PRO A 14 -4.96 13.42 -29.03
N ILE A 15 -4.56 13.49 -27.76
CA ILE A 15 -3.88 14.67 -27.23
C ILE A 15 -2.54 14.75 -27.93
N GLU A 16 -2.25 15.92 -28.52
CA GLU A 16 -0.96 16.15 -29.15
C GLU A 16 0.12 16.22 -28.08
N ASP A 17 1.07 15.31 -28.15
CA ASP A 17 2.30 15.36 -27.40
C ASP A 17 3.51 15.51 -28.35
N ARG A 18 4.66 15.77 -27.78
CA ARG A 18 5.90 15.97 -28.53
C ARG A 18 6.21 14.82 -29.50
N TRP A 19 5.93 13.58 -29.11
CA TRP A 19 6.25 12.39 -29.89
C TRP A 19 5.25 12.18 -31.03
N ARG A 20 3.97 12.44 -30.80
CA ARG A 20 2.93 12.39 -31.83
C ARG A 20 3.17 13.45 -32.89
N LEU A 21 3.50 14.68 -32.45
CA LEU A 21 3.81 15.76 -33.38
C LEU A 21 4.99 15.42 -34.30
N VAL A 22 6.07 14.85 -33.77
CA VAL A 22 7.24 14.42 -34.54
C VAL A 22 6.87 13.32 -35.54
N ASN A 23 6.00 12.39 -35.15
CA ASN A 23 5.52 11.31 -35.98
C ASN A 23 4.57 11.80 -37.08
N ASP A 24 3.62 12.71 -36.75
CA ASP A 24 2.68 13.30 -37.71
C ASP A 24 3.39 14.17 -38.76
N LEU A 25 4.52 14.76 -38.40
CA LEU A 25 5.42 15.45 -39.32
C LEU A 25 6.27 14.51 -40.20
N GLY A 26 6.16 13.20 -40.00
CA GLY A 26 6.91 12.19 -40.76
C GLY A 26 8.41 12.19 -40.47
N LEU A 27 8.86 12.74 -39.35
CA LEU A 27 10.27 12.82 -38.98
C LEU A 27 10.82 11.53 -38.36
N VAL A 28 9.94 10.59 -37.99
CA VAL A 28 10.27 9.29 -37.40
C VAL A 28 9.45 8.20 -38.08
N GLU A 29 10.12 7.09 -38.47
CA GLU A 29 9.42 5.91 -39.00
C GLU A 29 8.62 5.19 -37.93
N GLU A 30 7.36 4.86 -38.19
CA GLU A 30 6.58 3.97 -37.36
C GLU A 30 7.15 2.55 -37.41
N LYS A 31 7.52 2.00 -36.23
CA LYS A 31 7.94 0.62 -36.07
C LYS A 31 6.95 -0.11 -35.17
N TRP A 32 6.62 -1.35 -35.49
CA TRP A 32 5.68 -2.16 -34.71
C TRP A 32 6.07 -2.33 -33.23
N HIS A 33 7.36 -2.20 -32.92
CA HIS A 33 7.94 -2.30 -31.58
C HIS A 33 8.26 -0.93 -30.96
N ASP A 34 7.84 0.18 -31.60
CA ASP A 34 8.04 1.51 -31.06
C ASP A 34 7.13 1.74 -29.85
N PRO A 35 7.68 1.88 -28.64
CA PRO A 35 6.87 2.08 -27.45
C PRO A 35 6.31 3.51 -27.31
N TYR A 36 6.69 4.43 -28.22
CA TYR A 36 6.39 5.85 -28.08
C TYR A 36 5.32 6.37 -29.03
N ASN A 37 5.02 5.69 -30.13
CA ASN A 37 4.14 6.20 -31.16
C ASN A 37 2.97 5.30 -31.48
N ARG A 38 1.74 5.86 -31.45
CA ARG A 38 0.48 5.21 -31.84
C ARG A 38 0.31 3.77 -31.36
N ASN A 39 0.87 3.50 -30.17
CA ASN A 39 0.91 2.16 -29.63
C ASN A 39 -0.35 1.88 -28.83
N ILE A 40 -1.12 0.89 -29.25
CA ILE A 40 -2.34 0.45 -28.52
C ILE A 40 -2.05 -0.09 -27.13
N LEU A 41 -0.81 -0.57 -26.88
CA LEU A 41 -0.38 -1.05 -25.55
C LEU A 41 -0.06 0.07 -24.56
N LYS A 42 -0.08 1.33 -25.02
CA LYS A 42 0.14 2.52 -24.19
C LYS A 42 -1.10 3.41 -24.09
N ALA A 43 -2.23 2.94 -24.60
CA ALA A 43 -3.43 3.73 -24.72
C ALA A 43 -3.31 4.97 -25.61
N ASP A 44 -2.33 5.03 -26.54
CA ASP A 44 -2.18 6.15 -27.48
C ASP A 44 -3.33 6.23 -28.48
N ARG A 45 -4.01 5.12 -28.74
CA ARG A 45 -5.21 5.02 -29.54
C ARG A 45 -6.13 3.93 -28.97
N PRO A 46 -7.45 4.05 -29.15
CA PRO A 46 -8.37 3.05 -28.67
C PRO A 46 -8.17 1.70 -29.39
N ILE A 47 -8.42 0.61 -28.68
CA ILE A 47 -8.51 -0.74 -29.25
C ILE A 47 -9.85 -0.95 -29.96
N TYR A 48 -10.91 -0.31 -29.46
CA TYR A 48 -12.25 -0.34 -30.04
C TYR A 48 -13.07 0.85 -29.53
N LYS A 49 -13.62 1.69 -30.41
CA LYS A 49 -14.37 2.91 -30.08
C LYS A 49 -13.59 3.80 -29.08
N ASP A 50 -14.11 3.94 -27.86
CA ASP A 50 -13.55 4.70 -26.72
C ASP A 50 -12.93 3.79 -25.65
N TRP A 51 -12.62 2.52 -25.99
CA TRP A 51 -11.92 1.59 -25.11
C TRP A 51 -10.42 1.63 -25.37
N PHE A 52 -9.67 1.78 -24.31
CA PHE A 52 -8.21 1.87 -24.32
C PHE A 52 -7.60 0.73 -23.55
N PHE A 53 -6.38 0.37 -23.92
CA PHE A 53 -5.57 -0.62 -23.21
C PHE A 53 -4.19 -0.06 -22.91
N SER A 54 -3.71 -0.27 -21.70
CA SER A 54 -2.33 0.02 -21.33
C SER A 54 -1.69 -1.21 -20.71
N LEU A 55 -0.48 -1.53 -21.15
CA LEU A 55 0.32 -2.65 -20.66
C LEU A 55 1.69 -2.15 -20.24
N GLY A 56 2.03 -2.38 -18.96
CA GLY A 56 3.36 -2.15 -18.41
C GLY A 56 4.02 -3.48 -18.04
N LEU A 57 5.28 -3.63 -18.36
CA LEU A 57 6.13 -4.71 -17.85
C LEU A 57 7.29 -4.08 -17.08
N ILE A 58 7.38 -4.42 -15.78
CA ILE A 58 8.40 -3.88 -14.89
C ILE A 58 9.22 -5.06 -14.36
N SER A 59 10.55 -4.94 -14.48
CA SER A 59 11.51 -5.84 -13.85
C SER A 59 12.15 -5.08 -12.69
N ASP A 60 11.86 -5.51 -11.47
CA ASP A 60 12.39 -4.94 -10.24
C ASP A 60 13.32 -5.95 -9.58
N THR A 61 14.60 -5.58 -9.48
CA THR A 61 15.67 -6.46 -9.00
C THR A 61 16.37 -5.81 -7.83
N VAL A 62 16.40 -6.50 -6.69
CA VAL A 62 17.16 -6.09 -5.52
C VAL A 62 18.22 -7.15 -5.22
N PHE A 63 19.47 -6.72 -5.10
CA PHE A 63 20.56 -7.52 -4.57
C PHE A 63 21.16 -6.77 -3.38
N GLU A 64 21.21 -7.44 -2.25
CA GLU A 64 21.76 -6.87 -1.02
C GLU A 64 22.73 -7.86 -0.39
N ALA A 65 23.95 -7.40 -0.13
CA ALA A 65 24.91 -8.07 0.74
C ALA A 65 25.11 -7.18 1.97
N ARG A 66 24.84 -7.74 3.15
CA ARG A 66 24.94 -7.00 4.41
C ARG A 66 25.57 -7.82 5.50
N SER A 67 26.19 -7.13 6.48
CA SER A 67 26.67 -7.70 7.72
C SER A 67 26.08 -6.90 8.87
N LEU A 68 25.00 -7.42 9.48
CA LEU A 68 24.26 -6.78 10.55
C LEU A 68 24.01 -7.78 11.68
N PRO A 69 24.01 -7.34 12.95
CA PRO A 69 23.65 -8.20 14.05
C PRO A 69 22.26 -8.82 13.84
N VAL A 70 22.17 -10.14 13.92
CA VAL A 70 20.91 -10.88 13.85
C VAL A 70 20.56 -11.33 15.27
N PRO A 71 19.47 -10.83 15.88
CA PRO A 71 19.09 -11.13 17.25
C PRO A 71 18.41 -12.52 17.36
N VAL A 72 19.09 -13.55 16.89
CA VAL A 72 18.69 -14.94 17.12
C VAL A 72 19.43 -15.45 18.36
N GLY A 73 18.74 -16.21 19.20
CA GLY A 73 19.36 -16.78 20.42
C GLY A 73 20.52 -17.72 20.08
N LEU A 74 21.25 -18.16 21.12
CA LEU A 74 22.39 -19.11 21.02
C LEU A 74 22.09 -20.37 20.19
N GLN A 75 20.83 -20.74 20.06
CA GLN A 75 20.38 -21.86 19.25
C GLN A 75 20.48 -21.65 17.74
N GLY A 76 20.63 -20.41 17.32
CA GLY A 76 20.74 -20.03 15.90
C GLY A 76 22.17 -20.08 15.37
N THR A 77 23.20 -20.23 16.20
CA THR A 77 24.58 -20.24 15.77
C THR A 77 24.95 -21.56 15.09
N THR A 78 25.70 -21.48 14.00
CA THR A 78 26.20 -22.64 13.25
C THR A 78 27.48 -23.22 13.81
N GLY A 79 28.22 -22.47 14.63
CA GLY A 79 29.52 -22.83 15.18
C GLY A 79 29.43 -23.41 16.60
N SER A 80 30.06 -24.56 16.82
CA SER A 80 30.20 -25.14 18.17
C SER A 80 31.16 -24.28 18.99
N GLY A 81 30.71 -23.86 20.19
CA GLY A 81 31.54 -23.10 21.13
C GLY A 81 31.54 -21.56 20.88
N GLN A 82 30.82 -21.06 19.94
CA GLN A 82 30.61 -19.61 19.75
C GLN A 82 29.53 -19.09 20.71
N LEU A 83 29.88 -18.09 21.50
CA LEU A 83 28.96 -17.37 22.41
C LEU A 83 28.53 -16.02 21.82
N GLY A 84 28.37 -15.94 20.52
CA GLY A 84 27.90 -14.72 19.85
C GLY A 84 26.42 -14.45 20.18
N ILE A 85 26.14 -13.44 21.01
CA ILE A 85 24.75 -13.04 21.36
C ILE A 85 23.99 -12.56 20.11
N PHE A 86 24.68 -11.98 19.16
CA PHE A 86 24.11 -11.43 17.93
C PHE A 86 24.34 -12.31 16.69
N GLY A 87 24.98 -13.48 16.89
CA GLY A 87 25.32 -14.38 15.80
C GLY A 87 26.32 -13.81 14.80
N ASP A 88 26.50 -14.53 13.71
CA ASP A 88 27.24 -14.07 12.53
C ASP A 88 26.26 -13.35 11.59
N GLY A 89 26.50 -12.09 11.33
CA GLY A 89 25.50 -11.20 10.71
C GLY A 89 25.54 -11.17 9.19
N ASP A 90 26.37 -12.01 8.55
CA ASP A 90 26.50 -11.99 7.09
C ASP A 90 25.26 -12.57 6.41
N MET A 91 24.69 -11.79 5.52
CA MET A 91 23.49 -12.15 4.77
C MET A 91 23.59 -11.66 3.32
N ILE A 92 23.13 -12.49 2.41
CA ILE A 92 22.95 -12.17 1.00
C ILE A 92 21.48 -12.37 0.65
N THR A 93 20.86 -11.35 0.07
CA THR A 93 19.49 -11.40 -0.42
C THR A 93 19.46 -11.02 -1.90
N PHE A 94 18.76 -11.80 -2.69
CA PHE A 94 18.40 -11.50 -4.07
C PHE A 94 16.88 -11.60 -4.19
N ASN A 95 16.26 -10.58 -4.75
CA ASN A 95 14.83 -10.54 -4.99
C ASN A 95 14.55 -10.01 -6.38
N GLN A 96 13.76 -10.73 -7.18
CA GLN A 96 13.37 -10.38 -8.54
C GLN A 96 11.86 -10.41 -8.65
N ASN A 97 11.25 -9.28 -8.99
CA ASN A 97 9.85 -9.17 -9.35
C ASN A 97 9.70 -8.89 -10.85
N LEU A 98 8.86 -9.66 -11.52
CA LEU A 98 8.33 -9.35 -12.84
C LEU A 98 6.87 -8.95 -12.69
N ILE A 99 6.58 -7.67 -12.89
CA ILE A 99 5.26 -7.08 -12.68
C ILE A 99 4.63 -6.84 -14.05
N LEU A 100 3.45 -7.42 -14.28
CA LEU A 100 2.66 -7.18 -15.48
C LEU A 100 1.47 -6.29 -15.11
N ALA A 101 1.52 -5.00 -15.46
CA ALA A 101 0.45 -4.05 -15.17
C ALA A 101 -0.45 -3.86 -16.39
N GLY A 102 -1.64 -4.46 -16.37
CA GLY A 102 -2.65 -4.35 -17.42
C GLY A 102 -3.81 -3.44 -16.98
N ILE A 103 -4.17 -2.48 -17.83
CA ILE A 103 -5.29 -1.57 -17.59
C ILE A 103 -6.15 -1.52 -18.84
N VAL A 104 -7.45 -1.77 -18.68
CA VAL A 104 -8.47 -1.54 -19.71
C VAL A 104 -9.43 -0.49 -19.19
N TYR A 105 -9.63 0.58 -19.93
CA TYR A 105 -10.57 1.62 -19.54
C TYR A 105 -11.38 2.15 -20.70
N LYS A 106 -12.55 2.73 -20.36
CA LYS A 106 -13.47 3.33 -21.31
C LYS A 106 -13.67 4.80 -21.00
N GLY A 107 -13.67 5.63 -22.02
CA GLY A 107 -13.98 7.05 -21.94
C GLY A 107 -12.76 7.96 -22.04
N ASP A 108 -13.03 9.26 -22.07
CA ASP A 108 -12.00 10.31 -22.11
C ASP A 108 -11.52 10.63 -20.70
N THR A 109 -10.27 10.29 -20.42
CA THR A 109 -9.65 10.43 -19.09
C THR A 109 -8.89 11.74 -18.90
N VAL A 110 -8.93 12.65 -19.87
CA VAL A 110 -8.13 13.90 -19.82
C VAL A 110 -8.56 14.80 -18.68
N PHE A 111 -9.87 14.94 -18.48
CA PHE A 111 -10.43 15.87 -17.50
C PHE A 111 -11.46 15.24 -16.56
N ARG A 112 -11.77 13.97 -16.73
CA ARG A 112 -12.74 13.25 -15.92
C ARG A 112 -12.28 11.81 -15.69
N PRO A 113 -12.76 11.13 -14.64
CA PRO A 113 -12.53 9.70 -14.47
C PRO A 113 -13.06 8.91 -15.67
N PRO A 114 -12.44 7.76 -16.00
CA PRO A 114 -12.99 6.85 -17.01
C PRO A 114 -14.40 6.38 -16.59
N ASP A 115 -15.27 6.09 -17.57
CA ASP A 115 -16.59 5.48 -17.30
C ASP A 115 -16.44 4.13 -16.61
N TYR A 116 -15.44 3.35 -17.07
CA TYR A 116 -15.01 2.07 -16.50
C TYR A 116 -13.49 1.96 -16.52
N GLU A 117 -12.89 1.43 -15.47
CA GLU A 117 -11.49 1.02 -15.44
C GLU A 117 -11.41 -0.40 -14.86
N PHE A 118 -10.81 -1.31 -15.60
CA PHE A 118 -10.45 -2.64 -15.13
C PHE A 118 -8.93 -2.72 -15.04
N ARG A 119 -8.41 -3.14 -13.88
CA ARG A 119 -6.98 -3.30 -13.65
C ARG A 119 -6.64 -4.71 -13.21
N PHE A 120 -5.53 -5.22 -13.74
CA PHE A 120 -5.01 -6.54 -13.45
C PHE A 120 -3.49 -6.47 -13.36
N THR A 121 -2.93 -6.75 -12.18
CA THR A 121 -1.49 -6.64 -11.91
C THR A 121 -0.98 -7.90 -11.19
N PRO A 122 -0.70 -9.00 -11.93
CA PRO A 122 0.03 -10.13 -11.39
C PRO A 122 1.52 -9.82 -11.27
N VAL A 123 2.16 -10.43 -10.27
CA VAL A 123 3.60 -10.31 -10.02
C VAL A 123 4.18 -11.70 -9.87
N ILE A 124 5.22 -12.00 -10.63
CA ILE A 124 6.02 -13.22 -10.49
C ILE A 124 7.25 -12.85 -9.69
N ASN A 125 7.39 -13.44 -8.51
CA ASN A 125 8.54 -13.27 -7.64
C ASN A 125 9.46 -14.48 -7.68
N TYR A 126 10.74 -14.22 -7.66
CA TYR A 126 11.78 -15.17 -7.29
C TYR A 126 12.68 -14.52 -6.25
N ASN A 127 12.88 -15.18 -5.13
CA ASN A 127 13.78 -14.70 -4.09
C ASN A 127 14.76 -15.77 -3.64
N TYR A 128 15.95 -15.33 -3.25
CA TYR A 128 17.01 -16.13 -2.67
C TYR A 128 17.58 -15.39 -1.47
N THR A 129 17.71 -16.09 -0.35
CA THR A 129 18.36 -15.56 0.84
C THR A 129 19.34 -16.59 1.41
N LYS A 130 20.57 -16.15 1.70
CA LYS A 130 21.56 -16.89 2.46
C LYS A 130 21.87 -16.12 3.73
N ALA A 131 21.86 -16.78 4.86
CA ALA A 131 22.26 -16.25 6.16
C ALA A 131 23.30 -17.19 6.78
N GLU A 132 24.04 -16.71 7.78
CA GLU A 132 24.99 -17.58 8.52
C GLU A 132 24.32 -18.28 9.71
N GLN A 133 23.13 -17.85 10.10
CA GLN A 133 22.44 -18.39 11.28
C GLN A 133 21.41 -19.45 10.92
N LEU A 134 21.45 -20.59 11.64
CA LEU A 134 20.37 -21.58 11.64
C LEU A 134 19.09 -21.00 12.26
N ARG A 135 17.93 -21.49 11.84
CA ARG A 135 16.60 -21.07 12.34
C ARG A 135 16.24 -19.62 12.09
N LEU A 136 16.94 -18.93 11.21
CA LEU A 136 16.59 -17.58 10.78
C LEU A 136 15.62 -17.64 9.59
N LEU A 137 15.91 -18.47 8.59
CA LEU A 137 15.13 -18.57 7.36
C LEU A 137 14.05 -19.66 7.42
N ASN A 138 14.18 -20.62 8.33
CA ASN A 138 13.22 -21.69 8.55
C ASN A 138 13.31 -22.16 10.00
N ILE A 139 12.18 -22.53 10.60
CA ILE A 139 12.17 -23.03 11.99
C ILE A 139 12.89 -24.37 12.13
N ASP A 140 12.87 -25.23 11.10
CA ASP A 140 13.59 -26.48 11.05
C ASP A 140 15.07 -26.25 10.73
N PRO A 141 16.00 -26.50 11.67
CA PRO A 141 17.43 -26.32 11.42
C PRO A 141 17.98 -27.27 10.35
N GLY A 142 17.30 -28.38 10.08
CA GLY A 142 17.69 -29.34 9.03
C GLY A 142 17.58 -28.75 7.61
N ARG A 143 16.84 -27.65 7.43
CA ARG A 143 16.76 -26.93 6.16
C ARG A 143 17.93 -25.98 5.90
N GLY A 144 18.87 -25.85 6.86
CA GLY A 144 20.10 -25.09 6.67
C GLY A 144 19.93 -23.58 6.74
N THR A 145 20.83 -22.86 6.07
CA THR A 145 21.01 -21.40 6.16
C THR A 145 20.76 -20.68 4.84
N HIS A 146 20.21 -21.34 3.85
CA HIS A 146 19.83 -20.71 2.58
C HIS A 146 18.43 -21.16 2.16
N ARG A 147 17.74 -20.28 1.45
CA ARG A 147 16.39 -20.51 0.92
C ARG A 147 16.26 -19.85 -0.46
N HIS A 148 15.61 -20.52 -1.36
CA HIS A 148 15.07 -19.94 -2.58
C HIS A 148 13.57 -20.23 -2.63
N ASP A 149 12.83 -19.30 -3.19
CA ASP A 149 11.38 -19.39 -3.28
C ASP A 149 10.85 -18.70 -4.52
N THR A 150 9.65 -19.09 -4.96
CA THR A 150 8.94 -18.50 -6.09
C THR A 150 7.48 -18.34 -5.73
N HIS A 151 6.91 -17.17 -5.99
CA HIS A 151 5.50 -16.90 -5.76
C HIS A 151 4.88 -16.13 -6.92
N ILE A 152 3.58 -16.35 -7.16
CA ILE A 152 2.78 -15.56 -8.11
C ILE A 152 1.70 -14.87 -7.30
N GLY A 153 1.92 -13.58 -7.02
CA GLY A 153 0.98 -12.75 -6.30
C GLY A 153 0.08 -11.94 -7.23
N LEU A 154 -1.14 -11.65 -6.79
CA LEU A 154 -2.07 -10.76 -7.47
C LEU A 154 -2.20 -9.46 -6.68
N GLN A 155 -1.53 -8.39 -7.15
CA GLN A 155 -1.45 -7.14 -6.42
C GLN A 155 -2.64 -6.22 -6.68
N GLU A 156 -3.14 -6.19 -7.92
CA GLU A 156 -4.35 -5.45 -8.25
C GLU A 156 -5.25 -6.31 -9.14
N LEU A 157 -6.52 -6.35 -8.79
CA LEU A 157 -7.60 -6.90 -9.60
C LEU A 157 -8.87 -6.17 -9.21
N PHE A 158 -9.21 -5.09 -9.91
CA PHE A 158 -10.40 -4.32 -9.58
C PHE A 158 -11.13 -3.79 -10.79
N LEU A 159 -12.41 -3.51 -10.57
CA LEU A 159 -13.26 -2.73 -11.44
C LEU A 159 -13.57 -1.39 -10.74
N ASP A 160 -13.32 -0.28 -11.43
CA ASP A 160 -13.80 1.06 -11.08
C ASP A 160 -14.93 1.44 -12.02
N TYR A 161 -16.03 1.89 -11.45
CA TYR A 161 -17.20 2.33 -12.17
C TYR A 161 -17.56 3.76 -11.79
N HIS A 162 -17.54 4.65 -12.77
CA HIS A 162 -18.00 6.01 -12.63
C HIS A 162 -19.52 6.06 -12.55
N ILE A 163 -20.07 6.34 -11.37
CA ILE A 163 -21.51 6.32 -11.11
C ILE A 163 -22.17 7.53 -11.77
N ARG A 164 -21.61 8.73 -11.56
CA ARG A 164 -22.17 9.98 -12.07
C ARG A 164 -21.24 11.16 -11.95
N ASN A 165 -21.43 12.16 -12.82
CA ASN A 165 -20.97 13.52 -12.61
C ASN A 165 -21.93 14.23 -11.65
N VAL A 166 -21.41 14.97 -10.70
CA VAL A 166 -22.19 15.71 -9.68
C VAL A 166 -22.31 17.18 -10.06
N SER A 167 -21.32 17.71 -10.77
CA SER A 167 -21.31 19.08 -11.28
C SER A 167 -20.65 19.17 -12.65
N ASP A 168 -20.79 20.32 -13.32
CA ASP A 168 -20.08 20.64 -14.58
C ASP A 168 -18.58 20.94 -14.34
N ARG A 169 -18.10 20.84 -13.11
CA ARG A 169 -16.73 21.16 -12.69
C ARG A 169 -15.94 19.92 -12.26
N TYR A 170 -16.21 18.77 -12.89
CA TYR A 170 -15.50 17.49 -12.65
C TYR A 170 -15.74 16.85 -11.26
N ASP A 171 -16.76 17.30 -10.52
CA ASP A 171 -17.18 16.59 -9.31
C ASP A 171 -17.93 15.33 -9.69
N PHE A 172 -17.61 14.23 -9.00
CA PHE A 172 -18.10 12.90 -9.37
C PHE A 172 -18.30 11.98 -8.17
N ASP A 173 -18.97 10.88 -8.41
CA ASP A 173 -19.01 9.70 -7.54
C ASP A 173 -18.60 8.47 -8.34
N SER A 174 -17.70 7.65 -7.76
CA SER A 174 -17.25 6.38 -8.30
C SER A 174 -17.25 5.28 -7.25
N ILE A 175 -17.38 4.04 -7.69
CA ILE A 175 -17.25 2.84 -6.86
C ILE A 175 -16.16 1.94 -7.43
N ARG A 176 -15.30 1.40 -6.55
CA ARG A 176 -14.26 0.45 -6.89
C ARG A 176 -14.41 -0.82 -6.10
N ILE A 177 -14.32 -1.97 -6.76
CA ILE A 177 -14.52 -3.29 -6.17
C ILE A 177 -13.39 -4.21 -6.62
N GLY A 178 -12.75 -4.87 -5.67
CA GLY A 178 -11.67 -5.82 -5.91
C GLY A 178 -10.43 -5.55 -5.09
N ILE A 179 -9.30 -6.17 -5.47
CA ILE A 179 -7.99 -5.98 -4.85
C ILE A 179 -7.43 -4.65 -5.35
N GLN A 180 -7.28 -3.68 -4.45
CA GLN A 180 -6.98 -2.31 -4.81
C GLN A 180 -6.03 -1.64 -3.81
N PRO A 181 -5.18 -0.69 -4.26
CA PRO A 181 -4.33 0.08 -3.37
C PRO A 181 -5.16 1.06 -2.55
N PHE A 182 -4.80 1.19 -1.27
CA PHE A 182 -5.35 2.21 -0.40
C PHE A 182 -4.33 2.68 0.64
N SER A 183 -4.38 3.95 0.99
CA SER A 183 -3.66 4.55 2.12
C SER A 183 -4.61 5.41 2.95
N THR A 184 -4.56 5.27 4.27
CA THR A 184 -5.43 6.01 5.20
C THR A 184 -4.96 7.42 5.48
N ASP A 185 -3.72 7.72 5.24
CA ASP A 185 -3.09 9.02 5.46
C ASP A 185 -2.02 9.31 4.39
N PHE A 186 -1.48 10.52 4.37
CA PHE A 186 -0.53 10.95 3.34
C PHE A 186 0.80 10.19 3.35
N ARG A 187 1.14 9.51 4.44
CA ARG A 187 2.42 8.79 4.62
C ARG A 187 2.25 7.30 4.91
N GLY A 188 1.02 6.82 5.03
CA GLY A 188 0.73 5.40 5.25
C GLY A 188 1.07 4.90 6.66
N PHE A 189 1.07 5.76 7.67
CA PHE A 189 1.44 5.36 9.03
C PHE A 189 0.44 4.43 9.72
N LEU A 190 -0.84 4.48 9.36
CA LEU A 190 -1.84 3.62 9.97
C LEU A 190 -2.12 2.37 9.15
N PHE A 191 -2.42 2.54 7.86
CA PHE A 191 -2.73 1.46 6.94
C PHE A 191 -2.42 1.90 5.51
N GLN A 192 -1.57 1.14 4.84
CA GLN A 192 -1.26 1.30 3.42
C GLN A 192 -0.98 -0.07 2.82
N ASP A 193 -1.87 -0.54 1.94
CA ASP A 193 -1.75 -1.87 1.34
C ASP A 193 -2.61 -2.02 0.09
N LEU A 194 -2.50 -3.19 -0.56
CA LEU A 194 -3.28 -3.66 -1.70
C LEU A 194 -4.24 -4.75 -1.21
N GLN A 195 -5.47 -4.38 -0.85
CA GLN A 195 -6.40 -5.29 -0.19
C GLN A 195 -7.71 -5.45 -0.96
N LEU A 196 -8.37 -6.59 -0.74
CA LEU A 196 -9.70 -6.86 -1.28
C LEU A 196 -10.75 -5.98 -0.60
N GLY A 197 -11.54 -5.25 -1.38
CA GLY A 197 -12.56 -4.41 -0.78
C GLY A 197 -13.49 -3.71 -1.76
N ILE A 198 -14.38 -2.92 -1.16
CA ILE A 198 -15.32 -2.04 -1.85
C ILE A 198 -15.06 -0.62 -1.35
N ARG A 199 -14.92 0.31 -2.28
CA ARG A 199 -14.66 1.71 -2.00
C ARG A 199 -15.60 2.61 -2.80
N LEU A 200 -16.35 3.46 -2.12
CA LEU A 200 -17.10 4.57 -2.69
C LEU A 200 -16.30 5.85 -2.45
N PHE A 201 -16.06 6.61 -3.51
CA PHE A 201 -15.26 7.83 -3.43
C PHE A 201 -15.71 8.87 -4.43
N GLY A 202 -15.30 10.10 -4.20
CA GLY A 202 -15.63 11.19 -5.07
C GLY A 202 -15.14 12.54 -4.54
N ASN A 203 -15.50 13.58 -5.25
CA ASN A 203 -15.16 14.95 -4.89
C ASN A 203 -16.38 15.87 -4.98
N ARG A 204 -16.26 17.06 -4.39
CA ARG A 204 -17.28 18.09 -4.30
C ARG A 204 -16.64 19.47 -4.35
N ASP A 205 -17.43 20.44 -4.78
CA ASP A 205 -17.09 21.86 -4.79
C ASP A 205 -15.82 22.14 -5.58
N ASN A 206 -15.78 21.67 -6.83
CA ASN A 206 -14.63 21.80 -7.72
C ASN A 206 -13.35 21.21 -7.11
N ASN A 207 -13.47 19.98 -6.61
CA ASN A 207 -12.39 19.21 -5.99
C ASN A 207 -11.84 19.81 -4.67
N LEU A 208 -12.53 20.76 -4.03
CA LEU A 208 -12.13 21.26 -2.72
C LEU A 208 -12.36 20.24 -1.61
N TRP A 209 -13.36 19.38 -1.75
CA TRP A 209 -13.65 18.29 -0.86
C TRP A 209 -13.49 16.97 -1.58
N GLN A 210 -12.82 16.00 -0.95
CA GLN A 210 -12.73 14.63 -1.42
C GLN A 210 -13.13 13.69 -0.29
N TYR A 211 -13.81 12.60 -0.61
CA TYR A 211 -14.22 11.62 0.38
C TYR A 211 -13.94 10.20 -0.08
N ASN A 212 -13.75 9.30 0.90
CA ASN A 212 -13.73 7.86 0.72
C ASN A 212 -14.56 7.22 1.82
N LEU A 213 -15.37 6.24 1.45
CA LEU A 213 -16.00 5.27 2.33
C LEU A 213 -15.59 3.90 1.83
N ALA A 214 -14.97 3.08 2.66
CA ALA A 214 -14.51 1.78 2.21
C ALA A 214 -14.65 0.71 3.29
N TRP A 215 -14.76 -0.52 2.80
CA TRP A 215 -14.60 -1.74 3.56
C TRP A 215 -13.57 -2.60 2.85
N PHE A 216 -12.55 -3.03 3.60
CA PHE A 216 -11.54 -3.96 3.14
C PHE A 216 -11.57 -5.21 4.01
N ARG A 217 -11.36 -6.36 3.36
CA ARG A 217 -11.08 -7.63 4.00
C ARG A 217 -9.67 -8.04 3.65
N ARG A 218 -8.86 -8.29 4.66
CA ARG A 218 -7.42 -8.51 4.47
C ARG A 218 -7.17 -9.85 3.78
N LEU A 219 -6.20 -9.84 2.85
CA LEU A 219 -5.65 -11.02 2.21
C LEU A 219 -4.44 -11.51 3.00
N GLU A 220 -4.14 -12.80 2.88
CA GLU A 220 -2.86 -13.33 3.32
C GLU A 220 -1.72 -12.81 2.41
N LYS A 221 -0.53 -12.78 2.97
CA LYS A 221 0.70 -12.45 2.24
C LYS A 221 1.60 -13.67 2.16
N ASP A 222 2.22 -13.85 0.99
CA ASP A 222 3.29 -14.83 0.89
C ASP A 222 4.46 -14.44 1.81
N THR A 223 4.91 -15.39 2.59
CA THR A 223 5.90 -15.20 3.66
C THR A 223 7.22 -14.59 3.18
N ASN A 224 7.64 -14.95 1.98
CA ASN A 224 8.99 -14.66 1.50
C ASN A 224 9.07 -13.50 0.52
N SER A 225 7.97 -13.20 -0.17
CA SER A 225 7.88 -12.08 -1.11
C SER A 225 7.07 -10.91 -0.57
N GLY A 226 6.18 -11.12 0.41
CA GLY A 226 5.24 -10.11 0.90
C GLY A 226 4.12 -9.76 -0.09
N LEU A 227 4.03 -10.49 -1.20
CA LEU A 227 2.96 -10.31 -2.19
C LEU A 227 1.65 -10.92 -1.68
N ASN A 228 0.51 -10.42 -2.18
CA ASN A 228 -0.77 -11.04 -1.87
C ASN A 228 -0.79 -12.51 -2.31
N ASP A 229 -1.21 -13.38 -1.40
CA ASP A 229 -1.44 -14.79 -1.67
C ASP A 229 -2.96 -15.05 -1.77
N ILE A 230 -3.43 -15.24 -2.99
CA ILE A 230 -4.84 -15.56 -3.27
C ILE A 230 -5.14 -17.05 -3.23
N SER A 231 -4.15 -17.89 -3.00
CA SER A 231 -4.33 -19.33 -2.81
C SER A 231 -4.71 -19.70 -1.37
N GLU A 232 -4.41 -18.80 -0.44
CA GLU A 232 -4.80 -18.90 0.96
C GLU A 232 -6.19 -18.29 1.21
N ASP A 233 -6.82 -18.68 2.30
CA ASP A 233 -8.12 -18.17 2.71
C ASP A 233 -8.03 -16.67 3.08
N VAL A 234 -9.10 -15.94 2.78
CA VAL A 234 -9.22 -14.53 3.16
C VAL A 234 -9.30 -14.40 4.67
N ARG A 235 -8.51 -13.50 5.24
CA ARG A 235 -8.41 -13.30 6.70
C ARG A 235 -9.71 -12.83 7.34
N ASP A 236 -9.98 -13.30 8.57
CA ASP A 236 -11.10 -12.81 9.40
C ASP A 236 -10.78 -11.43 10.01
N ASP A 237 -10.29 -10.51 9.19
CA ASP A 237 -9.87 -9.17 9.57
C ASP A 237 -10.46 -8.12 8.63
N ASP A 238 -11.45 -7.39 9.15
CA ASP A 238 -12.22 -6.39 8.42
C ASP A 238 -11.79 -4.97 8.80
N ILE A 239 -11.61 -4.11 7.81
CA ILE A 239 -11.28 -2.69 7.99
C ILE A 239 -12.38 -1.85 7.36
N PHE A 240 -13.10 -1.08 8.19
CA PHE A 240 -14.08 -0.10 7.75
C PHE A 240 -13.49 1.29 7.90
N LEU A 241 -13.59 2.11 6.87
CA LEU A 241 -13.03 3.45 6.93
C LEU A 241 -13.91 4.51 6.29
N ALA A 242 -13.77 5.71 6.82
CA ALA A 242 -14.29 6.94 6.24
C ALA A 242 -13.21 8.01 6.37
N ASN A 243 -12.87 8.67 5.26
CA ASN A 243 -12.03 9.85 5.31
C ASN A 243 -12.58 10.99 4.45
N LEU A 244 -12.31 12.20 4.89
CA LEU A 244 -12.72 13.44 4.27
C LEU A 244 -11.50 14.36 4.17
N TYR A 245 -11.18 14.78 2.95
CA TYR A 245 -10.13 15.74 2.66
C TYR A 245 -10.72 17.11 2.38
N ARG A 246 -10.08 18.14 2.90
CA ARG A 246 -10.34 19.52 2.55
C ARG A 246 -9.07 20.15 1.99
N GLN A 247 -9.10 20.49 0.70
CA GLN A 247 -8.03 21.24 0.06
C GLN A 247 -8.10 22.72 0.44
N ASP A 248 -6.97 23.41 0.36
CA ASP A 248 -6.85 24.83 0.65
C ASP A 248 -7.36 25.23 2.06
N TRP A 249 -7.19 24.36 3.04
CA TRP A 249 -7.56 24.62 4.44
C TRP A 249 -6.49 24.10 5.42
N PRO A 250 -6.05 24.93 6.40
CA PRO A 250 -6.55 26.26 6.78
C PRO A 250 -6.07 27.41 5.86
N VAL A 251 -5.11 27.14 4.98
CA VAL A 251 -4.57 28.11 4.02
C VAL A 251 -4.48 27.49 2.63
N LYS A 252 -4.43 28.33 1.60
CA LYS A 252 -4.23 27.86 0.22
C LYS A 252 -2.92 27.12 0.07
N GLY A 253 -2.96 25.94 -0.58
CA GLY A 253 -1.82 25.04 -0.76
C GLY A 253 -1.59 24.08 0.42
N PHE A 254 -2.52 24.02 1.39
CA PHE A 254 -2.51 23.04 2.46
C PHE A 254 -3.77 22.17 2.41
N THR A 255 -3.60 20.85 2.52
CA THR A 255 -4.71 19.89 2.57
C THR A 255 -4.81 19.28 3.96
N THR A 256 -6.00 19.31 4.53
CA THR A 256 -6.29 18.63 5.80
C THR A 256 -7.21 17.45 5.57
N GLN A 257 -6.97 16.35 6.27
CA GLN A 257 -7.73 15.13 6.22
C GLN A 257 -8.20 14.72 7.62
N GLY A 258 -9.51 14.51 7.77
CA GLY A 258 -10.08 13.78 8.90
C GLY A 258 -10.33 12.33 8.52
N THR A 259 -9.96 11.38 9.38
CA THR A 259 -10.11 9.95 9.10
C THR A 259 -10.69 9.20 10.30
N VAL A 260 -11.56 8.23 10.04
CA VAL A 260 -12.05 7.26 11.02
C VAL A 260 -11.84 5.87 10.43
N VAL A 261 -11.13 5.02 11.16
CA VAL A 261 -10.90 3.63 10.75
C VAL A 261 -11.35 2.71 11.88
N HIS A 262 -12.16 1.71 11.56
CA HIS A 262 -12.55 0.66 12.51
C HIS A 262 -12.04 -0.68 12.01
N ASN A 263 -11.09 -1.26 12.74
CA ASN A 263 -10.56 -2.58 12.46
C ASN A 263 -11.22 -3.61 13.40
N ARG A 264 -11.77 -4.65 12.80
CA ARG A 264 -12.38 -5.79 13.47
C ARG A 264 -11.66 -7.05 13.10
N ASN A 265 -10.84 -7.55 14.02
CA ASN A 265 -10.14 -8.82 13.86
C ASN A 265 -10.87 -9.93 14.65
N SER A 266 -11.09 -11.07 14.02
CA SER A 266 -11.78 -12.25 14.56
C SER A 266 -10.96 -13.53 14.37
N GLU A 267 -9.64 -13.44 14.30
CA GLU A 267 -8.68 -14.54 14.06
C GLU A 267 -8.32 -15.27 15.37
N ASP A 268 -9.32 -15.54 16.22
CA ASP A 268 -9.11 -16.24 17.49
C ASP A 268 -9.47 -17.73 17.44
N LYS A 269 -9.64 -18.30 16.26
CA LYS A 269 -10.07 -19.69 16.07
C LYS A 269 -8.92 -20.65 15.82
N GLU A 270 -7.96 -20.26 14.98
CA GLU A 270 -6.89 -21.12 14.48
C GLU A 270 -5.54 -20.44 14.56
N THR A 271 -4.51 -21.25 14.84
CA THR A 271 -3.12 -20.80 14.80
C THR A 271 -2.63 -20.88 13.36
N PHE A 272 -2.05 -19.81 12.87
CA PHE A 272 -1.46 -19.74 11.54
C PHE A 272 0.06 -19.80 11.61
N PHE A 273 0.64 -20.68 10.82
CA PHE A 273 2.08 -20.80 10.63
C PHE A 273 2.42 -20.44 9.19
N ASN A 274 3.46 -19.67 9.01
CA ASN A 274 3.94 -19.32 7.68
C ASN A 274 4.64 -20.49 6.98
N THR A 275 4.97 -20.34 5.71
CA THR A 275 5.60 -21.40 4.89
C THR A 275 6.97 -21.83 5.41
N ASN A 276 7.63 -21.00 6.24
CA ASN A 276 8.91 -21.32 6.89
C ASN A 276 8.75 -22.00 8.26
N GLY A 277 7.49 -22.22 8.69
CA GLY A 277 7.13 -22.90 9.95
C GLY A 277 7.12 -22.02 11.18
N PHE A 278 7.30 -20.70 11.04
CA PHE A 278 7.16 -19.76 12.15
C PHE A 278 5.68 -19.44 12.39
N ILE A 279 5.33 -19.25 13.67
CA ILE A 279 3.99 -18.82 14.05
C ILE A 279 3.82 -17.33 13.73
N GLU A 280 2.76 -16.99 13.02
CA GLU A 280 2.38 -15.59 12.73
C GLU A 280 1.15 -15.15 13.51
N ARG A 281 0.19 -16.05 13.67
CA ARG A 281 -1.01 -15.79 14.46
C ARG A 281 -1.27 -16.93 15.46
N PRO A 282 -1.23 -16.61 16.73
CA PRO A 282 -0.92 -15.33 17.37
C PRO A 282 0.52 -14.90 17.14
N SER A 283 0.82 -13.60 17.25
CA SER A 283 2.20 -13.12 17.13
C SER A 283 3.09 -13.82 18.19
N SER A 284 4.32 -14.15 17.82
CA SER A 284 5.30 -14.80 18.68
C SER A 284 5.90 -13.85 19.74
N LEU A 285 5.07 -12.95 20.27
CA LEU A 285 5.41 -11.99 21.29
C LEU A 285 4.55 -12.19 22.54
N GLY A 286 5.16 -12.26 23.70
CA GLY A 286 4.45 -12.43 24.96
C GLY A 286 3.86 -13.83 25.12
N GLN A 287 2.57 -13.93 25.41
CA GLN A 287 1.87 -15.20 25.51
C GLN A 287 1.24 -15.55 24.16
N GLU A 288 1.77 -16.52 23.45
CA GLU A 288 1.30 -16.98 22.15
C GLU A 288 -0.10 -17.60 22.25
N ARG A 289 -1.12 -16.76 22.39
CA ARG A 289 -2.53 -17.15 22.50
C ARG A 289 -3.38 -16.40 21.52
N LEU A 290 -4.25 -17.12 20.86
CA LEU A 290 -5.23 -16.59 19.93
C LEU A 290 -6.09 -15.51 20.60
N ARG A 291 -6.26 -14.40 19.92
CA ARG A 291 -7.00 -13.23 20.39
C ARG A 291 -7.78 -12.60 19.24
N ARG A 292 -8.86 -11.92 19.60
CA ARG A 292 -9.60 -11.04 18.72
C ARG A 292 -9.62 -9.63 19.31
N TYR A 293 -9.70 -8.65 18.43
CA TYR A 293 -9.76 -7.25 18.85
C TYR A 293 -10.69 -6.42 17.97
N ARG A 294 -11.10 -5.28 18.50
CA ARG A 294 -11.83 -4.25 17.80
C ARG A 294 -11.24 -2.91 18.19
N VAL A 295 -10.73 -2.19 17.21
CA VAL A 295 -10.07 -0.89 17.44
C VAL A 295 -10.65 0.15 16.50
N THR A 296 -10.95 1.32 17.04
CA THR A 296 -11.32 2.49 16.24
C THR A 296 -10.20 3.51 16.35
N TYR A 297 -9.73 3.96 15.21
CA TYR A 297 -8.72 5.00 15.08
C TYR A 297 -9.39 6.29 14.60
N LEU A 298 -9.15 7.38 15.30
CA LEU A 298 -9.53 8.73 14.88
C LEU A 298 -8.26 9.45 14.45
N GLY A 299 -8.22 9.87 13.19
CA GLY A 299 -7.05 10.48 12.56
C GLY A 299 -7.30 11.93 12.15
N LEU A 300 -6.28 12.77 12.33
CA LEU A 300 -6.18 14.10 11.76
C LEU A 300 -4.82 14.23 11.08
N ASN A 301 -4.84 14.43 9.78
CA ASN A 301 -3.66 14.46 8.95
C ASN A 301 -3.61 15.77 8.14
N GLY A 302 -2.44 16.20 7.78
CA GLY A 302 -2.26 17.36 6.93
C GLY A 302 -0.99 17.31 6.12
N ASP A 303 -1.05 17.88 4.92
CA ASP A 303 0.08 18.00 4.02
C ASP A 303 -0.01 19.28 3.18
N GLY A 304 1.10 19.97 3.01
CA GLY A 304 1.18 21.17 2.21
C GLY A 304 2.15 22.21 2.75
N HIS A 305 1.86 23.48 2.47
CA HIS A 305 2.78 24.56 2.83
C HIS A 305 2.07 25.79 3.41
N PHE A 306 2.78 26.46 4.29
CA PHE A 306 2.47 27.79 4.87
C PHE A 306 3.52 28.77 4.39
N GLY A 307 3.28 29.42 3.23
CA GLY A 307 4.32 30.23 2.58
C GLY A 307 5.51 29.37 2.16
N ARG A 308 6.68 29.58 2.79
CA ARG A 308 7.91 28.78 2.50
C ARG A 308 8.06 27.55 3.38
N LEU A 309 7.28 27.42 4.45
CA LEU A 309 7.33 26.28 5.35
C LEU A 309 6.47 25.14 4.77
N ASN A 310 7.08 24.03 4.40
CA ASN A 310 6.38 22.79 4.12
C ASN A 310 6.13 22.05 5.43
N LEU A 311 4.92 21.56 5.62
CA LEU A 311 4.52 20.82 6.80
C LEU A 311 3.67 19.60 6.39
N THR A 312 4.05 18.43 6.88
CA THR A 312 3.20 17.24 6.85
C THR A 312 3.07 16.69 8.25
N TYR A 313 1.88 16.23 8.63
CA TYR A 313 1.66 15.60 9.93
C TYR A 313 0.59 14.51 9.84
N SER A 314 0.71 13.53 10.74
CA SER A 314 -0.29 12.49 10.98
C SER A 314 -0.45 12.28 12.48
N MET A 315 -1.69 12.33 12.97
CA MET A 315 -2.05 12.12 14.36
C MET A 315 -3.17 11.11 14.42
N PHE A 316 -3.02 10.08 15.28
CA PHE A 316 -4.04 9.06 15.50
C PHE A 316 -4.29 8.84 16.99
N TYR A 317 -5.55 8.64 17.33
CA TYR A 317 -5.96 8.14 18.63
C TYR A 317 -6.69 6.83 18.43
N ALA A 318 -6.21 5.76 19.07
CA ALA A 318 -6.76 4.42 19.02
C ALA A 318 -7.56 4.13 20.29
N MET A 319 -8.78 3.62 20.13
CA MET A 319 -9.65 3.17 21.22
C MET A 319 -10.33 1.87 20.84
N GLY A 320 -10.44 0.95 21.81
CA GLY A 320 -11.05 -0.34 21.55
C GLY A 320 -10.90 -1.34 22.66
N SER A 321 -11.00 -2.60 22.31
CA SER A 321 -10.83 -3.70 23.24
C SER A 321 -10.28 -4.93 22.55
N GLU A 322 -9.55 -5.74 23.28
CA GLU A 322 -9.08 -7.05 22.88
C GLU A 322 -9.55 -8.12 23.87
N SER A 323 -9.79 -9.32 23.37
CA SER A 323 -10.25 -10.45 24.20
C SER A 323 -9.18 -10.94 25.18
N ARG A 324 -7.91 -10.74 24.84
CA ARG A 324 -6.74 -11.09 25.65
C ARG A 324 -5.59 -10.16 25.31
N GLY A 325 -5.02 -9.52 26.32
CA GLY A 325 -3.78 -8.76 26.19
C GLY A 325 -2.59 -9.68 25.88
N THR A 326 -1.63 -9.17 25.14
CA THR A 326 -0.45 -9.91 24.69
C THR A 326 0.33 -10.58 25.84
N PHE A 327 0.41 -9.92 26.99
CA PHE A 327 1.15 -10.41 28.17
C PHE A 327 0.23 -10.83 29.31
N ALA A 328 -0.93 -10.21 29.47
CA ALA A 328 -1.80 -10.39 30.63
C ALA A 328 -2.78 -11.56 30.53
N ASN A 329 -3.03 -12.11 29.33
CA ASN A 329 -3.98 -13.20 29.04
C ASN A 329 -5.40 -12.96 29.63
N ARG A 330 -5.82 -11.72 29.67
CA ARG A 330 -7.16 -11.27 30.12
C ARG A 330 -7.67 -10.18 29.19
N PRO A 331 -8.99 -9.92 29.18
CA PRO A 331 -9.51 -8.82 28.39
C PRO A 331 -8.84 -7.49 28.76
N SER A 332 -8.53 -6.68 27.74
CA SER A 332 -7.87 -5.40 27.90
C SER A 332 -8.57 -4.31 27.08
N ASP A 333 -8.62 -3.11 27.66
CA ASP A 333 -9.08 -1.90 26.98
C ASP A 333 -7.90 -1.25 26.23
N ILE A 334 -8.11 -0.95 24.96
CA ILE A 334 -7.09 -0.30 24.11
C ILE A 334 -7.31 1.22 24.17
N ARG A 335 -6.24 1.97 24.51
CA ARG A 335 -6.20 3.43 24.48
C ARG A 335 -4.78 3.89 24.16
N ALA A 336 -4.52 4.22 22.93
CA ALA A 336 -3.20 4.53 22.45
C ALA A 336 -3.22 5.76 21.53
N TYR A 337 -2.06 6.38 21.33
CA TYR A 337 -1.94 7.54 20.44
C TYR A 337 -0.63 7.53 19.67
N PHE A 338 -0.68 8.13 18.50
CA PHE A 338 0.43 8.29 17.59
C PHE A 338 0.48 9.72 17.06
N GLY A 339 1.68 10.25 16.87
CA GLY A 339 1.90 11.51 16.23
C GLY A 339 3.22 11.53 15.46
N ALA A 340 3.15 11.94 14.21
CA ALA A 340 4.32 12.18 13.37
C ALA A 340 4.17 13.54 12.68
N ALA A 341 5.26 14.27 12.54
CA ALA A 341 5.29 15.54 11.82
C ALA A 341 6.66 15.75 11.19
N GLU A 342 6.66 16.37 10.02
CA GLU A 342 7.87 16.84 9.37
C GLU A 342 7.67 18.26 8.88
N ALA A 343 8.57 19.15 9.28
CA ALA A 343 8.64 20.53 8.81
C ALA A 343 9.90 20.71 7.97
N SER A 344 9.79 21.37 6.81
CA SER A 344 10.96 21.70 5.99
C SER A 344 10.85 23.09 5.36
N MET A 345 12.00 23.72 5.14
CA MET A 345 12.10 25.03 4.51
C MET A 345 13.30 25.08 3.58
N ASP A 346 13.09 25.64 2.39
CA ASP A 346 14.14 25.84 1.40
C ASP A 346 14.77 27.24 1.55
N PHE A 347 16.10 27.23 1.61
CA PHE A 347 16.96 28.41 1.62
C PHE A 347 17.90 28.31 0.41
N ASP A 348 17.39 28.73 -0.75
CA ASP A 348 18.06 28.59 -2.04
C ASP A 348 18.32 27.11 -2.35
N TRP A 349 19.57 26.66 -2.38
CA TRP A 349 19.96 25.26 -2.63
C TRP A 349 20.02 24.38 -1.36
N ILE A 350 19.81 24.96 -0.19
CA ILE A 350 19.80 24.23 1.10
C ILE A 350 18.37 24.01 1.56
N ARG A 351 18.03 22.78 1.93
CA ARG A 351 16.78 22.44 2.62
C ARG A 351 17.06 22.07 4.08
N GLY A 352 16.54 22.87 5.00
CA GLY A 352 16.42 22.48 6.40
C GLY A 352 15.20 21.59 6.64
N ARG A 353 15.36 20.48 7.36
CA ARG A 353 14.28 19.54 7.68
C ARG A 353 14.34 19.14 9.14
N LEU A 354 13.17 19.11 9.79
CA LEU A 354 12.99 18.61 11.16
C LEU A 354 11.84 17.61 11.15
N SER A 355 12.10 16.40 11.64
CA SER A 355 11.11 15.33 11.74
C SER A 355 10.91 14.92 13.19
N PHE A 356 9.65 14.61 13.54
CA PHE A 356 9.24 14.13 14.84
C PHE A 356 8.34 12.91 14.65
N LEU A 357 8.52 11.88 15.50
CA LEU A 357 7.66 10.72 15.59
C LEU A 357 7.52 10.28 17.03
N HIS A 358 6.31 10.02 17.47
CA HIS A 358 6.00 9.48 18.78
C HIS A 358 4.84 8.48 18.69
N ALA A 359 5.06 7.28 19.22
CA ALA A 359 4.03 6.28 19.45
C ALA A 359 3.95 6.01 20.96
N SER A 360 2.75 5.96 21.52
CA SER A 360 2.58 5.62 22.94
C SER A 360 3.01 4.18 23.19
N GLY A 361 3.71 3.95 24.30
CA GLY A 361 4.08 2.63 24.78
C GLY A 361 3.15 2.15 25.89
N ASP A 362 3.25 0.87 26.25
CA ASP A 362 2.55 0.31 27.40
C ASP A 362 3.50 0.21 28.62
N LYS A 363 3.18 0.95 29.67
CA LYS A 363 4.02 0.98 30.90
C LYS A 363 3.85 -0.27 31.77
N ASN A 364 2.68 -0.93 31.68
CA ASN A 364 2.38 -2.12 32.46
C ASN A 364 1.60 -3.14 31.62
N PRO A 365 2.28 -3.92 30.76
CA PRO A 365 1.62 -4.85 29.84
C PRO A 365 0.88 -6.01 30.54
N PHE A 366 0.97 -6.10 31.87
CA PHE A 366 0.30 -7.12 32.68
C PHE A 366 -1.01 -6.63 33.33
N ASP A 367 -1.40 -5.40 33.14
CA ASP A 367 -2.70 -4.89 33.59
C ASP A 367 -3.80 -5.08 32.51
N GLY A 368 -5.01 -4.62 32.75
CA GLY A 368 -6.14 -4.76 31.80
C GLY A 368 -6.23 -3.60 30.80
N LYS A 369 -5.13 -2.92 30.48
CA LYS A 369 -5.06 -1.80 29.55
C LYS A 369 -3.92 -2.02 28.56
N SER A 370 -4.22 -1.86 27.29
CA SER A 370 -3.24 -1.83 26.19
C SER A 370 -3.05 -0.37 25.76
N THR A 371 -1.96 0.25 26.17
CA THR A 371 -1.68 1.68 25.89
C THR A 371 -0.60 1.86 24.84
N GLY A 372 0.03 0.81 24.34
CA GLY A 372 0.94 0.82 23.20
C GLY A 372 0.17 1.05 21.89
N PHE A 373 0.63 2.00 21.07
CA PHE A 373 0.05 2.20 19.75
C PHE A 373 0.52 1.11 18.80
N ASP A 374 -0.45 0.46 18.19
CA ASP A 374 -0.26 -0.56 17.16
C ASP A 374 -1.03 -0.12 15.90
N ALA A 375 -0.35 -0.09 14.77
CA ALA A 375 -0.93 0.31 13.49
C ALA A 375 -1.49 -0.92 12.76
N ILE A 376 -2.35 -0.68 11.76
CA ILE A 376 -2.88 -1.74 10.90
C ILE A 376 -1.89 -1.97 9.77
N PHE A 377 -0.70 -2.49 10.08
CA PHE A 377 0.27 -2.86 9.05
C PHE A 377 0.02 -4.28 8.55
N GLU A 378 0.47 -4.52 7.31
CA GLU A 378 0.84 -5.86 6.87
C GLU A 378 2.27 -6.15 7.31
N ASN A 379 2.51 -7.33 7.86
CA ASN A 379 3.83 -7.84 8.15
C ASN A 379 4.41 -8.48 6.90
#